data_8095a2d1b07f3d4d83866b5ca9c7a1e2
#
_entry.id   8095a2d1b07f3d4d83866b5ca9c7a1e2
#
_cell.length_a   1.000
_cell.length_b   1.000
_cell.length_c   1.000
_cell.angle_alpha   90.00
_cell.angle_beta   90.00
_cell.angle_gamma   90.00
#
_symmetry.space_group_name_H-M   'P 1'
#
loop_
_entity.id
_entity.type
_entity.pdbx_description
1 polymer ?
#
loop_
_entity_poly.entity_id
_entity_poly.type
_entity_poly.pdbx_seq_one_letter_code
_entity_poly.pdbx_strand_id
1 'polypeptide(L)'
;IRRSLPQPVIPESYAPSLYANPRVHMAPNPVQVTLNNVKVLVAHGDSLTDILGSTPGHDFHRPVDAVELLVRCRHLAPSYGQGTPIAPERVDRLVITDVPDVVLMGHIHIYESKKYKGITLISSGSFQDQTSFQKRMKLTPTPGVISVFNLKTHEQFPLDLERLN
;
A
#
# COMPACT_ATOMS: atom_id res chain seq x y z
N ILE A 1 6.99 17.56 -2.71
CA ILE A 1 6.22 17.53 -3.97
C ILE A 1 5.64 16.11 -4.09
N ARG A 2 4.31 15.98 -4.04
CA ARG A 2 3.67 14.70 -4.32
C ARG A 2 3.92 14.35 -5.78
N ARG A 3 4.43 13.14 -6.04
CA ARG A 3 4.60 12.64 -7.40
C ARG A 3 3.29 12.02 -7.87
N SER A 4 2.97 12.21 -9.15
CA SER A 4 1.79 11.58 -9.76
C SER A 4 1.95 10.05 -9.85
N LEU A 5 0.83 9.34 -9.74
CA LEU A 5 0.77 7.90 -9.97
C LEU A 5 0.57 7.60 -11.49
N PRO A 6 1.16 6.53 -12.00
CA PRO A 6 2.14 5.66 -11.36
C PRO A 6 3.49 6.37 -11.19
N GLN A 7 4.21 6.04 -10.12
CA GLN A 7 5.54 6.60 -9.88
C GLN A 7 6.59 5.73 -10.57
N PRO A 8 7.47 6.31 -11.39
CA PRO A 8 8.52 5.56 -12.04
C PRO A 8 9.56 5.07 -11.03
N VAL A 9 10.38 4.13 -11.46
CA VAL A 9 11.57 3.71 -10.70
C VAL A 9 12.46 4.92 -10.42
N ILE A 10 13.04 4.97 -9.22
CA ILE A 10 14.01 6.03 -8.86
C ILE A 10 15.23 5.91 -9.78
N PRO A 11 15.63 6.98 -10.49
CA PRO A 11 16.79 6.94 -11.36
C PRO A 11 18.08 6.57 -10.61
N GLU A 12 18.99 5.86 -11.28
CA GLU A 12 20.27 5.41 -10.71
C GLU A 12 21.09 6.56 -10.13
N SER A 13 21.05 7.74 -10.77
CA SER A 13 21.74 8.93 -10.29
C SER A 13 21.37 9.38 -8.86
N TYR A 14 20.21 8.97 -8.36
CA TYR A 14 19.77 9.27 -6.99
C TYR A 14 20.10 8.17 -5.99
N ALA A 15 20.39 6.96 -6.44
CA ALA A 15 20.63 5.80 -5.58
C ALA A 15 21.68 4.84 -6.15
N PRO A 16 22.87 5.30 -6.54
CA PRO A 16 23.85 4.49 -7.24
C PRO A 16 24.29 3.26 -6.44
N SER A 17 24.38 3.39 -5.11
CA SER A 17 24.76 2.26 -4.24
C SER A 17 23.72 1.13 -4.21
N LEU A 18 22.44 1.46 -4.39
CA LEU A 18 21.38 0.45 -4.48
C LEU A 18 21.41 -0.28 -5.82
N TYR A 19 21.66 0.46 -6.91
CA TYR A 19 21.78 -0.14 -8.24
C TYR A 19 23.02 -1.03 -8.39
N ALA A 20 24.10 -0.67 -7.71
CA ALA A 20 25.33 -1.49 -7.68
C ALA A 20 25.18 -2.80 -6.88
N ASN A 21 24.13 -2.93 -6.06
CA ASN A 21 23.94 -4.12 -5.24
C ASN A 21 23.07 -5.16 -6.01
N PRO A 22 23.64 -6.33 -6.39
CA PRO A 22 22.93 -7.35 -7.17
C PRO A 22 21.72 -7.99 -6.44
N ARG A 23 21.58 -7.75 -5.13
CA ARG A 23 20.44 -8.24 -4.33
C ARG A 23 19.30 -7.23 -4.25
N VAL A 24 19.46 -6.04 -4.82
CA VAL A 24 18.45 -4.98 -4.81
C VAL A 24 17.81 -4.88 -6.20
N HIS A 25 16.50 -4.99 -6.23
CA HIS A 25 15.69 -4.78 -7.43
C HIS A 25 14.87 -3.52 -7.27
N MET A 26 15.20 -2.49 -8.05
CA MET A 26 14.47 -1.23 -8.03
C MET A 26 13.15 -1.40 -8.77
N ALA A 27 12.05 -0.96 -8.14
CA ALA A 27 10.71 -1.13 -8.68
C ALA A 27 9.91 0.18 -8.68
N PRO A 28 8.91 0.33 -9.56
CA PRO A 28 7.99 1.47 -9.56
C PRO A 28 6.97 1.37 -8.42
N ASN A 29 6.13 2.40 -8.28
CA ASN A 29 4.93 2.36 -7.44
C ASN A 29 3.69 2.65 -8.33
N PRO A 30 2.75 1.70 -8.47
CA PRO A 30 2.71 0.36 -7.86
C PRO A 30 3.66 -0.65 -8.53
N VAL A 31 3.84 -1.80 -7.87
CA VAL A 31 4.54 -2.97 -8.41
C VAL A 31 3.84 -4.26 -8.03
N GLN A 32 3.80 -5.22 -8.94
CA GLN A 32 3.40 -6.59 -8.65
C GLN A 32 4.63 -7.49 -8.75
N VAL A 33 4.87 -8.29 -7.71
CA VAL A 33 5.96 -9.26 -7.64
C VAL A 33 5.38 -10.66 -7.39
N THR A 34 6.09 -11.69 -7.87
CA THR A 34 5.73 -13.08 -7.58
C THR A 34 6.80 -13.70 -6.69
N LEU A 35 6.41 -14.13 -5.50
CA LEU A 35 7.28 -14.75 -4.50
C LEU A 35 6.79 -16.16 -4.24
N ASN A 36 7.55 -17.19 -4.63
CA ASN A 36 7.15 -18.60 -4.50
C ASN A 36 5.71 -18.87 -4.99
N ASN A 37 5.41 -18.42 -6.21
CA ASN A 37 4.09 -18.49 -6.86
C ASN A 37 2.98 -17.65 -6.20
N VAL A 38 3.25 -16.86 -5.17
CA VAL A 38 2.31 -15.91 -4.57
C VAL A 38 2.46 -14.56 -5.25
N LYS A 39 1.39 -14.04 -5.84
CA LYS A 39 1.34 -12.71 -6.47
C LYS A 39 1.07 -11.65 -5.42
N VAL A 40 2.03 -10.77 -5.19
CA VAL A 40 1.93 -9.68 -4.23
C VAL A 40 1.89 -8.35 -4.96
N LEU A 41 0.78 -7.64 -4.86
CA LEU A 41 0.64 -6.27 -5.34
C LEU A 41 1.01 -5.30 -4.23
N VAL A 42 2.02 -4.48 -4.47
CA VAL A 42 2.52 -3.50 -3.50
C VAL A 42 2.30 -2.10 -4.06
N ALA A 43 1.70 -1.23 -3.26
CA ALA A 43 1.55 0.19 -3.58
C ALA A 43 1.72 1.03 -2.31
N HIS A 44 2.19 2.28 -2.47
CA HIS A 44 2.31 3.18 -1.32
C HIS A 44 0.94 3.47 -0.69
N GLY A 45 -0.10 3.65 -1.48
CA GLY A 45 -1.47 3.88 -0.98
C GLY A 45 -1.89 5.35 -0.97
N ASP A 46 -1.28 6.21 -1.80
CA ASP A 46 -1.64 7.64 -1.88
C ASP A 46 -3.15 7.86 -2.04
N SER A 47 -3.81 7.06 -2.88
CA SER A 47 -5.25 7.14 -3.17
C SER A 47 -6.17 6.71 -2.01
N LEU A 48 -5.64 6.03 -1.00
CA LEU A 48 -6.46 5.64 0.17
C LEU A 48 -7.04 6.87 0.88
N THR A 49 -6.28 7.97 0.94
CA THR A 49 -6.77 9.23 1.53
C THR A 49 -8.01 9.76 0.80
N ASP A 50 -8.02 9.69 -0.53
CA ASP A 50 -9.15 10.15 -1.34
C ASP A 50 -10.38 9.26 -1.11
N ILE A 51 -10.21 7.95 -1.06
CA ILE A 51 -11.29 7.00 -0.79
C ILE A 51 -11.87 7.19 0.62
N LEU A 52 -11.00 7.24 1.63
CA LEU A 52 -11.42 7.38 3.03
C LEU A 52 -12.08 8.73 3.32
N GLY A 53 -11.66 9.78 2.60
CA GLY A 53 -12.21 11.13 2.77
C GLY A 53 -13.48 11.43 1.99
N SER A 54 -13.77 10.67 0.93
CA SER A 54 -14.89 10.99 0.01
C SER A 54 -15.97 9.90 -0.11
N THR A 55 -15.68 8.69 0.34
CA THR A 55 -16.61 7.57 0.17
C THR A 55 -17.44 7.36 1.44
N PRO A 56 -18.77 7.49 1.40
CA PRO A 56 -19.61 7.25 2.57
C PRO A 56 -19.41 5.86 3.17
N GLY A 57 -19.36 5.79 4.51
CA GLY A 57 -19.16 4.53 5.24
C GLY A 57 -17.70 4.05 5.33
N HIS A 58 -16.74 4.80 4.79
CA HIS A 58 -15.31 4.55 4.97
C HIS A 58 -14.74 5.47 6.04
N ASP A 59 -13.78 4.97 6.81
CA ASP A 59 -13.17 5.65 7.95
C ASP A 59 -11.65 5.45 7.93
N PHE A 60 -10.90 6.49 8.27
CA PHE A 60 -9.44 6.44 8.41
C PHE A 60 -8.95 5.45 9.47
N HIS A 61 -9.79 5.08 10.45
CA HIS A 61 -9.47 4.04 11.45
C HIS A 61 -9.58 2.62 10.87
N ARG A 62 -10.18 2.48 9.68
CA ARG A 62 -10.35 1.20 8.98
C ARG A 62 -9.81 1.26 7.56
N PRO A 63 -8.51 1.49 7.38
CA PRO A 63 -7.91 1.70 6.06
C PRO A 63 -8.04 0.50 5.13
N VAL A 64 -8.12 -0.72 5.65
CA VAL A 64 -8.27 -1.93 4.83
C VAL A 64 -9.60 -1.98 4.07
N ASP A 65 -10.64 -1.29 4.53
CA ASP A 65 -11.91 -1.21 3.80
C ASP A 65 -11.75 -0.39 2.51
N ALA A 66 -10.88 0.65 2.53
CA ALA A 66 -10.52 1.37 1.31
C ALA A 66 -9.68 0.50 0.36
N VAL A 67 -8.74 -0.30 0.88
CA VAL A 67 -7.98 -1.28 0.08
C VAL A 67 -8.95 -2.27 -0.59
N GLU A 68 -9.95 -2.77 0.14
CA GLU A 68 -10.99 -3.64 -0.43
C GLU A 68 -11.73 -2.94 -1.58
N LEU A 69 -12.12 -1.68 -1.40
CA LEU A 69 -12.82 -0.94 -2.45
C LEU A 69 -11.97 -0.80 -3.71
N LEU A 70 -10.66 -0.47 -3.58
CA LEU A 70 -9.75 -0.42 -4.72
C LEU A 70 -9.66 -1.76 -5.46
N VAL A 71 -9.57 -2.87 -4.74
CA VAL A 71 -9.56 -4.21 -5.32
C VAL A 71 -10.89 -4.54 -6.01
N ARG A 72 -12.02 -4.14 -5.44
CA ARG A 72 -13.35 -4.30 -6.06
C ARG A 72 -13.48 -3.50 -7.35
N CYS A 73 -12.97 -2.29 -7.37
CA CYS A 73 -12.91 -1.45 -8.58
C CYS A 73 -11.87 -1.96 -9.59
N ARG A 74 -10.98 -2.87 -9.19
CA ARG A 74 -9.82 -3.30 -9.98
C ARG A 74 -8.95 -2.12 -10.44
N HIS A 75 -8.80 -1.11 -9.58
CA HIS A 75 -8.08 0.11 -9.89
C HIS A 75 -7.47 0.74 -8.64
N LEU A 76 -6.18 1.11 -8.69
CA LEU A 76 -5.44 1.63 -7.55
C LEU A 76 -5.67 3.11 -7.25
N ALA A 77 -6.30 3.86 -8.16
CA ALA A 77 -6.72 5.25 -7.94
C ALA A 77 -7.94 5.56 -8.83
N PRO A 78 -9.15 5.05 -8.49
CA PRO A 78 -10.34 5.16 -9.33
C PRO A 78 -10.94 6.58 -9.39
N SER A 79 -10.48 7.49 -8.52
CA SER A 79 -10.97 8.87 -8.45
C SER A 79 -9.98 9.83 -9.12
N TYR A 80 -10.38 10.43 -10.23
CA TYR A 80 -9.59 11.46 -10.92
C TYR A 80 -9.93 12.85 -10.39
N GLY A 81 -8.92 13.74 -10.33
CA GLY A 81 -9.11 15.14 -9.90
C GLY A 81 -9.27 15.34 -8.39
N GLN A 82 -8.98 14.32 -7.59
CA GLN A 82 -8.92 14.38 -6.12
C GLN A 82 -7.51 14.76 -5.63
N GLY A 83 -7.19 14.46 -4.36
CA GLY A 83 -5.91 14.78 -3.75
C GLY A 83 -4.71 14.03 -4.33
N THR A 84 -4.93 12.84 -4.93
CA THR A 84 -3.89 12.03 -5.55
C THR A 84 -3.68 12.42 -7.00
N PRO A 85 -2.53 13.00 -7.37
CA PRO A 85 -2.25 13.33 -8.76
C PRO A 85 -2.02 12.08 -9.61
N ILE A 86 -2.66 12.00 -10.77
CA ILE A 86 -2.52 10.89 -11.73
C ILE A 86 -1.87 11.43 -13.00
N ALA A 87 -0.83 10.75 -13.48
CA ALA A 87 -0.16 11.09 -14.72
C ALA A 87 -1.07 10.76 -15.94
N PRO A 88 -1.19 11.65 -16.92
CA PRO A 88 -1.98 11.41 -18.11
C PRO A 88 -1.24 10.48 -19.08
N GLU A 89 -1.21 9.19 -18.80
CA GLU A 89 -0.58 8.19 -19.64
C GLU A 89 -1.55 7.62 -20.68
N ARG A 90 -1.01 7.13 -21.81
CA ARG A 90 -1.82 6.49 -22.87
C ARG A 90 -2.40 5.15 -22.42
N VAL A 91 -1.73 4.47 -21.51
CA VAL A 91 -2.14 3.17 -20.92
C VAL A 91 -2.29 3.37 -19.43
N ASP A 92 -3.46 3.05 -18.92
CA ASP A 92 -3.72 3.13 -17.49
C ASP A 92 -3.03 1.96 -16.76
N ARG A 93 -1.90 2.28 -16.11
CA ARG A 93 -1.10 1.32 -15.33
C ARG A 93 -1.58 1.14 -13.89
N LEU A 94 -2.65 1.82 -13.49
CA LEU A 94 -3.26 1.68 -12.18
C LEU A 94 -4.37 0.64 -12.15
N VAL A 95 -4.74 0.11 -13.32
CA VAL A 95 -5.67 -1.02 -13.44
C VAL A 95 -5.01 -2.30 -12.91
N ILE A 96 -5.72 -3.01 -12.02
CA ILE A 96 -5.31 -4.32 -11.51
C ILE A 96 -5.73 -5.37 -12.55
N THR A 97 -4.85 -5.69 -13.48
CA THR A 97 -5.10 -6.65 -14.58
C THR A 97 -5.11 -8.08 -14.08
N ASP A 98 -4.11 -8.46 -13.31
CA ASP A 98 -3.99 -9.78 -12.69
C ASP A 98 -4.50 -9.75 -11.25
N VAL A 99 -5.27 -10.78 -10.89
CA VAL A 99 -5.75 -10.93 -9.50
C VAL A 99 -4.55 -11.29 -8.61
N PRO A 100 -4.20 -10.44 -7.61
CA PRO A 100 -3.15 -10.77 -6.66
C PRO A 100 -3.64 -11.73 -5.57
N ASP A 101 -2.73 -12.46 -4.94
CA ASP A 101 -3.01 -13.23 -3.72
C ASP A 101 -2.93 -12.32 -2.47
N VAL A 102 -2.06 -11.30 -2.53
CA VAL A 102 -1.84 -10.33 -1.46
C VAL A 102 -1.84 -8.92 -2.04
N VAL A 103 -2.52 -7.98 -1.39
CA VAL A 103 -2.41 -6.55 -1.64
C VAL A 103 -1.85 -5.88 -0.40
N LEU A 104 -0.71 -5.23 -0.54
CA LEU A 104 -0.02 -4.51 0.53
C LEU A 104 0.01 -3.01 0.21
N MET A 105 -0.58 -2.21 1.08
CA MET A 105 -0.57 -0.75 1.01
C MET A 105 -0.16 -0.15 2.34
N GLY A 106 0.39 1.05 2.33
CA GLY A 106 0.78 1.82 3.50
C GLY A 106 0.05 3.15 3.58
N HIS A 107 0.80 4.25 3.73
CA HIS A 107 0.37 5.65 3.71
C HIS A 107 -0.41 6.13 4.94
N ILE A 108 -1.37 5.36 5.43
CA ILE A 108 -2.23 5.75 6.56
C ILE A 108 -1.53 5.55 7.91
N HIS A 109 -0.51 4.67 7.97
CA HIS A 109 0.27 4.30 9.15
C HIS A 109 -0.55 3.55 10.21
N ILE A 110 -1.68 2.98 9.84
CA ILE A 110 -2.49 2.11 10.69
C ILE A 110 -2.43 0.71 10.10
N TYR A 111 -1.94 -0.23 10.91
CA TYR A 111 -1.97 -1.64 10.54
C TYR A 111 -3.39 -2.19 10.65
N GLU A 112 -3.83 -2.80 9.58
CA GLU A 112 -5.06 -3.58 9.54
C GLU A 112 -4.95 -4.64 8.45
N SER A 113 -5.58 -5.80 8.63
CA SER A 113 -5.62 -6.84 7.61
C SER A 113 -7.00 -7.50 7.52
N LYS A 114 -7.34 -7.98 6.31
CA LYS A 114 -8.62 -8.60 6.01
C LYS A 114 -8.47 -9.56 4.85
N LYS A 115 -9.29 -10.62 4.81
CA LYS A 115 -9.44 -11.46 3.62
C LYS A 115 -10.68 -11.05 2.83
N TYR A 116 -10.51 -10.89 1.52
CA TYR A 116 -11.58 -10.60 0.58
C TYR A 116 -11.48 -11.53 -0.63
N LYS A 117 -12.46 -12.41 -0.83
CA LYS A 117 -12.52 -13.38 -1.96
C LYS A 117 -11.19 -14.14 -2.20
N GLY A 118 -10.56 -14.59 -1.11
CA GLY A 118 -9.29 -15.30 -1.17
C GLY A 118 -8.04 -14.41 -1.19
N ILE A 119 -8.18 -13.11 -1.44
CA ILE A 119 -7.08 -12.14 -1.43
C ILE A 119 -6.84 -11.67 0.00
N THR A 120 -5.59 -11.65 0.43
CA THR A 120 -5.20 -11.04 1.70
C THR A 120 -4.93 -9.55 1.47
N LEU A 121 -5.71 -8.68 2.11
CA LEU A 121 -5.57 -7.23 2.07
C LEU A 121 -4.85 -6.76 3.32
N ILE A 122 -3.84 -5.90 3.16
CA ILE A 122 -3.02 -5.40 4.27
C ILE A 122 -2.84 -3.89 4.10
N SER A 123 -3.26 -3.14 5.13
CA SER A 123 -2.78 -1.79 5.38
C SER A 123 -1.61 -1.89 6.36
N SER A 124 -0.43 -1.45 5.95
CA SER A 124 0.78 -1.53 6.75
C SER A 124 0.81 -0.42 7.81
N GLY A 125 1.28 -0.74 9.01
CA GLY A 125 1.77 0.24 9.96
C GLY A 125 3.04 0.94 9.46
N SER A 126 3.66 1.73 10.32
CA SER A 126 4.94 2.40 10.02
C SER A 126 5.86 2.33 11.23
N PHE A 127 7.13 2.74 11.06
CA PHE A 127 8.05 2.97 12.17
C PHE A 127 8.09 4.44 12.59
N GLN A 128 7.12 5.23 12.13
CA GLN A 128 7.00 6.65 12.45
C GLN A 128 5.94 6.84 13.53
N ASP A 129 6.26 7.67 14.51
CA ASP A 129 5.32 8.15 15.51
C ASP A 129 4.19 8.99 14.89
N GLN A 130 3.19 9.30 15.72
CA GLN A 130 2.03 10.06 15.30
C GLN A 130 2.41 11.41 14.69
N THR A 131 2.06 11.61 13.42
CA THR A 131 2.31 12.84 12.68
C THR A 131 1.37 13.97 13.10
N SER A 132 1.74 15.24 12.79
CA SER A 132 0.88 16.39 13.03
C SER A 132 -0.46 16.31 12.30
N PHE A 133 -0.49 15.69 11.10
CA PHE A 133 -1.73 15.41 10.37
C PHE A 133 -2.61 14.44 11.15
N GLN A 134 -2.06 13.32 11.60
CA GLN A 134 -2.80 12.31 12.36
C GLN A 134 -3.32 12.86 13.69
N LYS A 135 -2.54 13.71 14.38
CA LYS A 135 -3.01 14.41 15.60
C LYS A 135 -4.25 15.25 15.31
N ARG A 136 -4.24 16.05 14.23
CA ARG A 136 -5.41 16.86 13.83
C ARG A 136 -6.62 16.00 13.49
N MET A 137 -6.40 14.86 12.85
CA MET A 137 -7.47 13.91 12.46
C MET A 137 -7.86 12.94 13.59
N LYS A 138 -7.23 13.04 14.76
CA LYS A 138 -7.42 12.12 15.90
C LYS A 138 -7.16 10.65 15.54
N LEU A 139 -6.23 10.40 14.63
CA LEU A 139 -5.84 9.07 14.19
C LEU A 139 -4.66 8.59 15.05
N THR A 140 -4.78 7.38 15.57
CA THR A 140 -3.68 6.72 16.30
C THR A 140 -2.98 5.75 15.36
N PRO A 141 -1.71 6.01 14.96
CA PRO A 141 -0.95 5.06 14.15
C PRO A 141 -0.61 3.80 14.96
N THR A 142 -0.15 2.78 14.26
CA THR A 142 0.35 1.53 14.86
C THR A 142 1.84 1.37 14.57
N PRO A 143 2.72 2.17 15.22
CA PRO A 143 4.15 2.06 14.99
C PRO A 143 4.65 0.68 15.44
N GLY A 144 5.66 0.15 14.74
CA GLY A 144 6.27 -1.13 15.08
C GLY A 144 5.43 -2.38 14.79
N VAL A 145 4.20 -2.23 14.32
CA VAL A 145 3.39 -3.39 13.90
C VAL A 145 3.69 -3.73 12.45
N ILE A 146 4.25 -4.92 12.21
CA ILE A 146 4.55 -5.45 10.88
C ILE A 146 3.63 -6.62 10.54
N SER A 147 3.40 -6.83 9.24
CA SER A 147 2.67 -7.99 8.75
C SER A 147 3.64 -9.11 8.38
N VAL A 148 3.41 -10.30 8.92
CA VAL A 148 4.10 -11.52 8.50
C VAL A 148 3.13 -12.35 7.67
N PHE A 149 3.57 -12.77 6.49
CA PHE A 149 2.78 -13.60 5.58
C PHE A 149 3.54 -14.88 5.23
N ASN A 150 2.93 -16.01 5.49
CA ASN A 150 3.49 -17.32 5.13
C ASN A 150 3.15 -17.63 3.65
N LEU A 151 4.16 -17.60 2.78
CA LEU A 151 3.98 -17.84 1.35
C LEU A 151 3.52 -19.27 1.01
N LYS A 152 3.65 -20.24 1.92
CA LYS A 152 3.23 -21.63 1.71
C LYS A 152 1.80 -21.87 2.15
N THR A 153 1.40 -21.34 3.31
CA THR A 153 0.08 -21.59 3.91
C THR A 153 -0.93 -20.49 3.60
N HIS A 154 -0.47 -19.33 3.09
CA HIS A 154 -1.25 -18.11 2.92
C HIS A 154 -1.87 -17.59 4.22
N GLU A 155 -1.26 -17.95 5.35
CA GLU A 155 -1.61 -17.39 6.65
C GLU A 155 -0.88 -16.06 6.85
N GLN A 156 -1.60 -15.12 7.44
CA GLN A 156 -1.09 -13.79 7.75
C GLN A 156 -1.36 -13.49 9.22
N PHE A 157 -0.38 -12.88 9.90
CA PHE A 157 -0.54 -12.43 11.28
C PHE A 157 0.28 -11.15 11.53
N PRO A 158 -0.18 -10.28 12.45
CA PRO A 158 0.60 -9.15 12.91
C PRO A 158 1.71 -9.59 13.85
N LEU A 159 2.86 -8.93 13.75
CA LEU A 159 3.95 -9.00 14.72
C LEU A 159 4.16 -7.60 15.27
N ASP A 160 3.87 -7.44 16.56
CA ASP A 160 4.08 -6.19 17.28
C ASP A 160 5.46 -6.22 17.93
N LEU A 161 6.38 -5.42 17.41
CA LEU A 161 7.78 -5.40 17.87
C LEU A 161 7.94 -4.79 19.27
N GLU A 162 6.99 -3.96 19.71
CA GLU A 162 7.02 -3.38 21.08
C GLU A 162 6.67 -4.43 22.13
N ARG A 163 5.96 -5.50 21.76
CA ARG A 163 5.58 -6.60 22.65
C ARG A 163 6.57 -7.77 22.69
N LEU A 164 7.68 -7.65 21.96
CA LEU A 164 8.75 -8.66 21.95
C LEU A 164 9.82 -8.43 23.04
N ASN A 165 9.70 -7.34 23.80
CA ASN A 165 10.60 -6.97 24.90
C ASN A 165 10.04 -7.40 26.26
#